data_b1526b94b7e52ddf5632785bf27d2bcc
#
_entry.id   b1526b94b7e52ddf5632785bf27d2bcc
#
_cell.length_a   1.000
_cell.length_b   1.000
_cell.length_c   1.000
_cell.angle_alpha   90.00
_cell.angle_beta   90.00
_cell.angle_gamma   90.00
#
_symmetry.space_group_name_H-M   'P 1'
#
loop_
_entity.id
_entity.type
_entity.pdbx_description
1 polymer ?
#
loop_
_entity_poly.entity_id
_entity_poly.type
_entity_poly.pdbx_seq_one_letter_code
_entity_poly.pdbx_strand_id
1 'polypeptide(L)'
;LMRLAGPTEPLHEMARALGGVYVDFLPVSDVAHPVHGQCMASVKSFGDMMVGTAKALEDNIITSEERRELARLGYRAVGDILALLLQIDEAEARDRGRA
;
A
#
# COMPACT_ATOMS: atom_id res chain seq x y z
N LEU A 1 -3.27 2.44 -22.87
CA LEU A 1 -4.40 2.54 -21.99
C LEU A 1 -4.73 1.19 -21.40
N MET A 2 -5.20 1.21 -20.21
CA MET A 2 -5.36 -0.01 -19.44
C MET A 2 -6.31 -1.01 -20.08
N ARG A 3 -7.33 -0.52 -20.76
CA ARG A 3 -8.32 -1.41 -21.33
C ARG A 3 -7.81 -2.24 -22.50
N LEU A 4 -6.67 -1.90 -23.05
CA LEU A 4 -6.19 -2.58 -24.24
C LEU A 4 -5.63 -3.95 -23.94
N ALA A 5 -5.01 -4.12 -22.82
CA ALA A 5 -4.39 -5.39 -22.47
C ALA A 5 -5.25 -6.20 -21.52
N GLY A 6 -6.52 -5.83 -21.40
CA GLY A 6 -7.33 -6.38 -20.36
C GLY A 6 -7.22 -5.52 -19.12
N PRO A 7 -8.35 -5.14 -18.56
CA PRO A 7 -8.35 -4.14 -17.49
C PRO A 7 -7.60 -4.55 -16.23
N THR A 8 -7.43 -5.85 -16.00
CA THR A 8 -6.80 -6.29 -14.76
C THR A 8 -5.29 -6.42 -14.86
N GLU A 9 -4.76 -6.56 -16.06
CA GLU A 9 -3.35 -6.85 -16.22
C GLU A 9 -2.45 -5.74 -15.73
N PRO A 10 -2.70 -4.49 -16.09
CA PRO A 10 -1.86 -3.41 -15.57
C PRO A 10 -1.91 -3.26 -14.06
N LEU A 11 -3.07 -3.56 -13.46
CA LEU A 11 -3.20 -3.49 -12.01
C LEU A 11 -2.45 -4.63 -11.35
N HIS A 12 -2.47 -5.81 -11.93
CA HIS A 12 -1.69 -6.93 -11.42
C HIS A 12 -0.20 -6.63 -11.50
N GLU A 13 0.23 -6.06 -12.62
CA GLU A 13 1.61 -5.68 -12.80
C GLU A 13 2.03 -4.65 -11.77
N MET A 14 1.19 -3.65 -11.55
CA MET A 14 1.46 -2.61 -10.57
C MET A 14 1.55 -3.20 -9.16
N ALA A 15 0.62 -4.07 -8.80
CA ALA A 15 0.62 -4.69 -7.49
C ALA A 15 1.87 -5.53 -7.29
N ARG A 16 2.28 -6.25 -8.32
CA ARG A 16 3.49 -7.05 -8.26
C ARG A 16 4.72 -6.19 -8.12
N ALA A 17 4.77 -5.08 -8.86
CA ALA A 17 5.88 -4.14 -8.77
C ALA A 17 5.97 -3.52 -7.38
N LEU A 18 4.82 -3.20 -6.78
CA LEU A 18 4.80 -2.67 -5.42
C LEU A 18 5.33 -3.70 -4.43
N GLY A 19 4.96 -4.98 -4.64
CA GLY A 19 5.49 -6.04 -3.80
C GLY A 19 7.00 -6.16 -3.92
N GLY A 20 7.52 -6.04 -5.14
CA GLY A 20 8.95 -6.07 -5.36
C GLY A 20 9.65 -4.89 -4.72
N VAL A 21 9.06 -3.71 -4.86
CA VAL A 21 9.60 -2.53 -4.20
C VAL A 21 9.61 -2.71 -2.69
N TYR A 22 8.55 -3.31 -2.16
CA TYR A 22 8.47 -3.56 -0.72
C TYR A 22 9.64 -4.44 -0.27
N VAL A 23 9.90 -5.53 -1.01
CA VAL A 23 10.99 -6.43 -0.66
C VAL A 23 12.33 -5.73 -0.74
N ASP A 24 12.55 -4.96 -1.81
CA ASP A 24 13.79 -4.24 -2.00
C ASP A 24 13.95 -3.10 -1.01
N PHE A 25 12.83 -2.53 -0.60
CA PHE A 25 12.84 -1.40 0.33
C PHE A 25 13.21 -1.83 1.73
N LEU A 26 13.01 -3.09 2.06
CA LEU A 26 13.37 -3.61 3.37
C LEU A 26 14.88 -3.64 3.50
N PRO A 27 15.47 -2.79 4.31
CA PRO A 27 16.91 -2.86 4.50
C PRO A 27 17.26 -4.10 5.30
N VAL A 28 18.39 -4.68 4.96
CA VAL A 28 18.91 -5.78 5.74
C VAL A 28 19.68 -5.17 6.91
N SER A 29 18.99 -4.43 7.70
CA SER A 29 19.58 -3.72 8.81
C SER A 29 18.88 -4.09 10.09
N ASP A 30 19.63 -4.35 11.12
CA ASP A 30 19.07 -4.65 12.42
C ASP A 30 18.50 -3.41 13.09
N VAL A 31 18.91 -2.25 12.61
CA VAL A 31 18.49 -0.98 13.22
C VAL A 31 17.66 -0.21 12.22
N ALA A 32 16.36 -0.49 12.23
CA ALA A 32 15.44 0.24 11.39
C ALA A 32 14.93 1.45 12.16
N HIS A 33 14.73 2.55 11.43
CA HIS A 33 14.08 3.72 12.00
C HIS A 33 12.68 3.30 12.47
N PRO A 34 12.18 3.84 13.59
CA PRO A 34 10.87 3.45 14.10
C PRO A 34 9.72 3.63 13.11
N VAL A 35 9.85 4.56 12.17
CA VAL A 35 8.82 4.80 11.16
C VAL A 35 8.79 3.69 10.11
N HIS A 36 9.86 2.89 10.04
CA HIS A 36 10.00 1.91 8.97
C HIS A 36 8.88 0.87 8.96
N GLY A 37 8.51 0.37 10.13
CA GLY A 37 7.46 -0.62 10.22
C GLY A 37 6.13 -0.10 9.71
N GLN A 38 5.79 1.14 10.04
CA GLN A 38 4.54 1.73 9.55
C GLN A 38 4.59 1.97 8.06
N CYS A 39 5.76 2.35 7.55
CA CYS A 39 5.94 2.50 6.11
C CYS A 39 5.67 1.19 5.39
N MET A 40 6.20 0.08 5.92
CA MET A 40 5.96 -1.24 5.35
C MET A 40 4.49 -1.61 5.40
N ALA A 41 3.83 -1.32 6.52
CA ALA A 41 2.41 -1.61 6.65
C ALA A 41 1.59 -0.85 5.62
N SER A 42 1.95 0.40 5.35
CA SER A 42 1.26 1.22 4.38
C SER A 42 1.43 0.68 2.97
N VAL A 43 2.63 0.25 2.62
CA VAL A 43 2.89 -0.34 1.31
C VAL A 43 2.07 -1.61 1.15
N LYS A 44 2.04 -2.44 2.19
CA LYS A 44 1.28 -3.69 2.12
C LYS A 44 -0.21 -3.43 1.97
N SER A 45 -0.76 -2.50 2.73
CA SER A 45 -2.19 -2.19 2.65
C SER A 45 -2.56 -1.66 1.28
N PHE A 46 -1.74 -0.79 0.73
CA PHE A 46 -1.97 -0.25 -0.60
C PHE A 46 -1.87 -1.36 -1.65
N GLY A 47 -0.88 -2.23 -1.53
CA GLY A 47 -0.73 -3.35 -2.43
C GLY A 47 -1.93 -4.30 -2.38
N ASP A 48 -2.42 -4.59 -1.19
CA ASP A 48 -3.60 -5.44 -1.03
C ASP A 48 -4.80 -4.84 -1.75
N MET A 49 -4.97 -3.53 -1.66
CA MET A 49 -6.05 -2.86 -2.36
C MET A 49 -5.89 -2.96 -3.86
N MET A 50 -4.66 -2.79 -4.35
CA MET A 50 -4.40 -2.89 -5.79
C MET A 50 -4.70 -4.29 -6.30
N VAL A 51 -4.25 -5.32 -5.59
CA VAL A 51 -4.53 -6.70 -5.97
C VAL A 51 -6.03 -6.97 -5.94
N GLY A 52 -6.71 -6.50 -4.90
CA GLY A 52 -8.15 -6.69 -4.80
C GLY A 52 -8.89 -6.03 -5.96
N THR A 53 -8.46 -4.82 -6.33
CA THR A 53 -9.07 -4.12 -7.46
C THR A 53 -8.86 -4.86 -8.75
N ALA A 54 -7.64 -5.35 -8.96
CA ALA A 54 -7.33 -6.11 -10.18
C ALA A 54 -8.19 -7.36 -10.28
N LYS A 55 -8.38 -8.05 -9.17
CA LYS A 55 -9.23 -9.24 -9.16
C LYS A 55 -10.67 -8.91 -9.46
N ALA A 56 -11.17 -7.83 -8.86
CA ALA A 56 -12.56 -7.45 -9.07
C ALA A 56 -12.84 -7.05 -10.51
N LEU A 57 -11.82 -6.59 -11.22
CA LEU A 57 -11.98 -6.15 -12.60
C LEU A 57 -11.77 -7.26 -13.61
N GLU A 58 -11.51 -8.48 -13.18
CA GLU A 58 -11.27 -9.59 -14.12
C GLU A 58 -12.46 -9.82 -15.04
N ASP A 59 -13.67 -9.61 -14.54
CA ASP A 59 -14.86 -9.77 -15.36
C ASP A 59 -15.46 -8.44 -15.81
N ASN A 60 -14.75 -7.34 -15.59
CA ASN A 60 -15.15 -5.98 -15.97
C ASN A 60 -16.41 -5.48 -15.26
N ILE A 61 -16.79 -6.14 -14.19
CA ILE A 61 -17.98 -5.76 -13.43
C ILE A 61 -17.62 -5.77 -11.96
N ILE A 62 -17.92 -4.69 -11.26
CA ILE A 62 -17.70 -4.62 -9.82
C ILE A 62 -19.05 -4.81 -9.15
N THR A 63 -19.17 -5.90 -8.39
CA THR A 63 -20.38 -6.19 -7.66
C THR A 63 -20.44 -5.35 -6.39
N SER A 64 -21.62 -5.34 -5.75
CA SER A 64 -21.78 -4.62 -4.49
C SER A 64 -20.89 -5.18 -3.39
N GLU A 65 -20.71 -6.50 -3.38
CA GLU A 65 -19.84 -7.12 -2.39
C GLU A 65 -18.39 -6.75 -2.62
N GLU A 66 -17.98 -6.76 -3.88
CA GLU A 66 -16.62 -6.37 -4.22
C GLU A 66 -16.36 -4.93 -3.87
N ARG A 67 -17.35 -4.05 -4.12
CA ARG A 67 -17.20 -2.65 -3.79
C ARG A 67 -17.00 -2.46 -2.28
N ARG A 68 -17.77 -3.20 -1.48
CA ARG A 68 -17.63 -3.10 -0.03
C ARG A 68 -16.26 -3.59 0.43
N GLU A 69 -15.80 -4.67 -0.15
CA GLU A 69 -14.49 -5.21 0.22
C GLU A 69 -13.38 -4.25 -0.21
N LEU A 70 -13.48 -3.69 -1.41
CA LEU A 70 -12.49 -2.73 -1.88
C LEU A 70 -12.50 -1.47 -1.02
N ALA A 71 -13.67 -1.02 -0.60
CA ALA A 71 -13.76 0.13 0.29
C ALA A 71 -13.08 -0.16 1.61
N ARG A 72 -13.28 -1.36 2.14
CA ARG A 72 -12.64 -1.75 3.39
C ARG A 72 -11.12 -1.73 3.26
N LEU A 73 -10.63 -2.30 2.16
CA LEU A 73 -9.18 -2.30 1.92
C LEU A 73 -8.65 -0.89 1.73
N GLY A 74 -9.42 -0.05 1.04
CA GLY A 74 -9.03 1.34 0.83
C GLY A 74 -8.97 2.13 2.11
N TYR A 75 -9.98 1.99 2.98
CA TYR A 75 -9.96 2.69 4.25
C TYR A 75 -8.84 2.21 5.14
N ARG A 76 -8.52 0.93 5.07
CA ARG A 76 -7.38 0.41 5.81
C ARG A 76 -6.08 1.04 5.33
N ALA A 77 -5.91 1.16 4.01
CA ALA A 77 -4.72 1.79 3.46
C ALA A 77 -4.63 3.25 3.86
N VAL A 78 -5.75 3.97 3.83
CA VAL A 78 -5.78 5.37 4.26
C VAL A 78 -5.39 5.47 5.74
N GLY A 79 -5.93 4.58 6.57
CA GLY A 79 -5.58 4.59 7.98
C GLY A 79 -4.11 4.35 8.23
N ASP A 80 -3.52 3.41 7.49
CA ASP A 80 -2.11 3.13 7.63
C ASP A 80 -1.25 4.31 7.18
N ILE A 81 -1.68 5.00 6.13
CA ILE A 81 -0.96 6.17 5.65
C ILE A 81 -1.06 7.32 6.64
N LEU A 82 -2.23 7.51 7.23
CA LEU A 82 -2.39 8.54 8.25
C LEU A 82 -1.52 8.25 9.46
N ALA A 83 -1.47 6.99 9.87
CA ALA A 83 -0.60 6.60 10.97
C ALA A 83 0.86 6.85 10.63
N LEU A 84 1.24 6.59 9.38
CA LEU A 84 2.59 6.86 8.93
C LEU A 84 2.92 8.35 9.03
N LEU A 85 1.99 9.21 8.60
CA LEU A 85 2.22 10.65 8.67
C LEU A 85 2.40 11.12 10.12
N LEU A 86 1.59 10.58 11.03
CA LEU A 86 1.73 10.91 12.44
C LEU A 86 3.09 10.49 12.98
N GLN A 87 3.53 9.29 12.62
CA GLN A 87 4.81 8.80 13.08
C GLN A 87 5.96 9.59 12.51
N ILE A 88 5.82 10.07 11.28
CA ILE A 88 6.84 10.94 10.68
C ILE A 88 6.93 12.24 11.45
N ASP A 89 5.80 12.83 11.81
CA ASP A 89 5.79 14.07 12.58
C ASP A 89 6.45 13.86 13.94
N GLU A 90 6.13 12.76 14.61
CA GLU A 90 6.72 12.45 15.91
C GLU A 90 8.21 12.20 15.80
N ALA A 91 8.60 11.50 14.74
CA ALA A 91 10.00 11.19 14.53
C ALA A 91 10.81 12.46 14.26
N GLU A 92 10.27 13.37 13.46
CA GLU A 92 10.93 14.62 13.15
C GLU A 92 11.15 15.46 14.42
N ALA A 93 10.12 15.52 15.25
CA ALA A 93 10.24 16.29 16.51
C ALA A 93 11.28 15.65 17.43
N ARG A 94 11.28 14.31 17.52
CA ARG A 94 12.23 13.61 18.37
C ARG A 94 13.66 13.74 17.84
N ASP A 95 13.81 13.56 16.52
CA ASP A 95 15.15 13.63 15.92
C ASP A 95 15.71 15.04 15.95
N ARG A 96 14.85 16.03 15.81
CA ARG A 96 15.25 17.42 15.94
C ARG A 96 15.76 17.73 17.34
N GLY A 97 15.14 17.12 18.34
CA GLY A 97 15.58 17.28 19.72
C GLY A 97 16.94 16.68 19.98
N ARG A 98 17.40 15.75 19.14
CA ARG A 98 18.71 15.16 19.29
C ARG A 98 19.82 15.94 18.63
N ALA A 99 19.47 16.75 17.66
CA ALA A 99 20.45 17.56 16.97
C ALA A 99 20.95 18.71 17.84
#